data_760af05dbe2fa24d903ae8c33afb8b85
#
_entry.id   760af05dbe2fa24d903ae8c33afb8b85
#
_cell.length_a   1.000
_cell.length_b   1.000
_cell.length_c   1.000
_cell.angle_alpha   90.00
_cell.angle_beta   90.00
_cell.angle_gamma   90.00
#
_symmetry.space_group_name_H-M   'P 1'
#
loop_
_entity.id
_entity.type
_entity.pdbx_description
1 polymer ?
#
loop_
_entity_poly.entity_id
_entity_poly.type
_entity_poly.pdbx_seq_one_letter_code
_entity_poly.pdbx_strand_id
1 'polypeptide(L)'
;MITLYDYELSVNCYKVRLLLNFLSVPHKLHSIDFFPGWEHKSEWFKEINPLGHIPVVDDDGYILRDSNAILIYLAXKYDDGLKWYPTQQAELLGEVSQWMMFSEGTTNTASAARLHDSLGYEFDXDACRSGAHRLFRVLDEHLWFREQQNLPWLCSAEFPTLADLVIFPDVILSEEGGINRVSYPAIRRWTDRFRRLPGFSLMAGVLPAGTI
;
A
#
# COMPACT_ATOMS: atom_id res chain seq x y z
N MET A 1 12.01 16.62 11.24
CA MET A 1 10.87 16.45 10.32
C MET A 1 11.17 15.33 9.34
N ILE A 2 10.17 14.51 9.04
CA ILE A 2 10.33 13.39 8.11
C ILE A 2 10.45 13.87 6.68
N THR A 3 11.39 13.29 5.93
CA THR A 3 11.45 13.42 4.48
C THR A 3 11.16 12.06 3.86
N LEU A 4 10.22 12.03 2.94
CA LEU A 4 9.92 10.84 2.15
C LEU A 4 10.50 11.02 0.75
N TYR A 5 11.41 10.14 0.37
CA TYR A 5 11.91 10.08 -1.01
C TYR A 5 10.83 9.37 -1.82
N ASP A 6 10.22 10.10 -2.75
CA ASP A 6 8.89 9.81 -3.27
C ASP A 6 8.86 9.86 -4.79
N TYR A 7 7.93 9.09 -5.35
CA TYR A 7 7.53 9.26 -6.75
C TYR A 7 6.01 9.20 -6.78
N GLU A 8 5.39 10.22 -7.37
CA GLU A 8 3.94 10.39 -7.21
C GLU A 8 3.12 9.21 -7.74
N LEU A 9 3.62 8.47 -8.72
CA LEU A 9 2.89 7.34 -9.29
C LEU A 9 3.25 6.00 -8.65
N SER A 10 4.14 6.00 -7.67
CA SER A 10 4.59 4.76 -7.03
C SER A 10 3.56 4.27 -6.02
N VAL A 11 3.12 3.02 -6.19
CA VAL A 11 2.20 2.39 -5.25
C VAL A 11 2.82 2.31 -3.86
N ASN A 12 4.08 1.89 -3.78
CA ASN A 12 4.72 1.73 -2.48
C ASN A 12 4.97 3.07 -1.78
N CYS A 13 5.28 4.12 -2.54
CA CYS A 13 5.37 5.46 -1.94
C CYS A 13 4.00 5.92 -1.44
N TYR A 14 2.95 5.61 -2.20
CA TYR A 14 1.60 5.99 -1.81
C TYR A 14 1.19 5.34 -0.47
N LYS A 15 1.59 4.08 -0.25
CA LYS A 15 1.31 3.43 1.04
C LYS A 15 1.88 4.26 2.20
N VAL A 16 3.09 4.77 2.04
CA VAL A 16 3.72 5.59 3.08
C VAL A 16 3.01 6.94 3.21
N ARG A 17 2.69 7.59 2.08
CA ARG A 17 1.94 8.86 2.13
C ARG A 17 0.61 8.69 2.84
N LEU A 18 -0.11 7.59 2.58
CA LEU A 18 -1.39 7.33 3.24
C LEU A 18 -1.23 7.31 4.76
N LEU A 19 -0.25 6.56 5.25
CA LEU A 19 -0.10 6.44 6.71
C LEU A 19 0.33 7.77 7.32
N LEU A 20 1.27 8.48 6.69
CA LEU A 20 1.68 9.78 7.20
C LEU A 20 0.48 10.72 7.31
N ASN A 21 -0.41 10.69 6.33
CA ASN A 21 -1.60 11.54 6.37
C ASN A 21 -2.62 11.05 7.39
N PHE A 22 -2.86 9.74 7.47
CA PHE A 22 -3.78 9.21 8.49
C PHE A 22 -3.31 9.57 9.90
N LEU A 23 -2.00 9.58 10.14
CA LEU A 23 -1.44 9.89 11.45
C LEU A 23 -1.21 11.38 11.66
N SER A 24 -1.47 12.20 10.64
CA SER A 24 -1.22 13.65 10.66
C SER A 24 0.23 13.98 11.02
N VAL A 25 1.17 13.21 10.50
CA VAL A 25 2.59 13.43 10.76
C VAL A 25 3.13 14.44 9.75
N PRO A 26 3.67 15.57 10.20
CA PRO A 26 4.27 16.54 9.27
C PRO A 26 5.45 15.93 8.53
N HIS A 27 5.49 16.16 7.22
CA HIS A 27 6.55 15.57 6.41
C HIS A 27 6.76 16.38 5.14
N LYS A 28 7.92 16.16 4.52
CA LYS A 28 8.26 16.72 3.22
C LYS A 28 8.39 15.59 2.22
N LEU A 29 8.03 15.87 0.97
CA LEU A 29 8.24 14.93 -0.13
C LEU A 29 9.45 15.40 -0.93
N HIS A 30 10.44 14.50 -1.07
CA HIS A 30 11.57 14.73 -1.95
C HIS A 30 11.31 13.92 -3.22
N SER A 31 10.95 14.61 -4.29
CA SER A 31 10.56 13.96 -5.52
C SER A 31 11.77 13.31 -6.21
N ILE A 32 11.64 12.05 -6.55
CA ILE A 32 12.65 11.29 -7.27
C ILE A 32 12.15 11.09 -8.70
N ASP A 33 12.97 11.41 -9.69
CA ASP A 33 12.62 11.18 -11.09
C ASP A 33 12.79 9.69 -11.39
N PHE A 34 11.81 8.90 -10.92
CA PHE A 34 11.83 7.46 -11.11
C PHE A 34 11.72 7.10 -12.59
N PHE A 35 10.85 7.81 -13.30
CA PHE A 35 10.63 7.60 -14.71
C PHE A 35 10.35 8.96 -15.35
N PRO A 36 11.03 9.33 -16.43
CA PRO A 36 11.98 8.52 -17.18
C PRO A 36 13.44 8.62 -16.72
N GLY A 37 13.73 9.38 -15.67
CA GLY A 37 15.09 9.73 -15.32
C GLY A 37 15.91 8.66 -14.61
N TRP A 38 15.26 7.63 -14.04
CA TRP A 38 15.95 6.54 -13.33
C TRP A 38 16.82 7.05 -12.19
N GLU A 39 16.39 8.15 -11.55
CA GLU A 39 17.16 8.79 -10.49
C GLU A 39 17.39 7.87 -9.30
N HIS A 40 16.45 6.94 -9.05
CA HIS A 40 16.59 5.96 -7.98
C HIS A 40 17.77 5.01 -8.19
N LYS A 41 18.34 4.98 -9.40
CA LYS A 41 19.52 4.16 -9.71
C LYS A 41 20.80 5.00 -9.78
N SER A 42 20.70 6.28 -9.48
CA SER A 42 21.87 7.18 -9.52
C SER A 42 22.82 6.89 -8.36
N GLU A 43 24.07 7.34 -8.54
CA GLU A 43 25.10 7.17 -7.51
C GLU A 43 24.67 7.81 -6.19
N TRP A 44 24.18 9.05 -6.25
CA TRP A 44 23.83 9.75 -5.03
C TRP A 44 22.70 9.07 -4.29
N PHE A 45 21.69 8.56 -5.01
CA PHE A 45 20.56 7.92 -4.35
C PHE A 45 20.99 6.58 -3.73
N LYS A 46 21.89 5.86 -4.39
CA LYS A 46 22.38 4.59 -3.86
C LYS A 46 23.21 4.76 -2.59
N GLU A 47 23.72 5.96 -2.33
CA GLU A 47 24.33 6.23 -1.03
C GLU A 47 23.29 6.21 0.08
N ILE A 48 22.05 6.60 -0.22
CA ILE A 48 20.95 6.57 0.73
C ILE A 48 20.36 5.16 0.83
N ASN A 49 20.14 4.51 -0.31
CA ASN A 49 19.60 3.15 -0.36
C ASN A 49 20.36 2.35 -1.41
N PRO A 50 21.27 1.49 -0.96
CA PRO A 50 22.10 0.72 -1.92
C PRO A 50 21.31 -0.12 -2.89
N LEU A 51 20.07 -0.49 -2.56
CA LEU A 51 19.22 -1.26 -3.48
C LEU A 51 18.64 -0.41 -4.59
N GLY A 52 18.69 0.92 -4.46
CA GLY A 52 18.14 1.80 -5.48
C GLY A 52 16.65 1.65 -5.63
N HIS A 53 15.93 1.56 -4.52
CA HIS A 53 14.48 1.45 -4.50
C HIS A 53 13.86 2.59 -3.72
N ILE A 54 12.66 2.98 -4.09
CA ILE A 54 11.83 3.90 -3.31
C ILE A 54 10.62 3.13 -2.81
N PRO A 55 10.02 3.55 -1.70
CA PRO A 55 10.30 4.73 -0.88
C PRO A 55 11.49 4.54 0.08
N VAL A 56 12.03 5.67 0.51
CA VAL A 56 12.95 5.73 1.63
C VAL A 56 12.45 6.88 2.52
N VAL A 57 12.55 6.69 3.82
CA VAL A 57 12.19 7.73 4.79
C VAL A 57 13.46 8.15 5.53
N ASP A 58 13.60 9.46 5.72
CA ASP A 58 14.63 10.03 6.58
C ASP A 58 13.91 10.77 7.71
N ASP A 59 13.96 10.23 8.92
CA ASP A 59 13.31 10.82 10.08
C ASP A 59 14.38 11.45 10.97
N ASP A 60 14.71 12.71 10.64
CA ASP A 60 15.73 13.47 11.35
C ASP A 60 17.06 12.72 11.46
N GLY A 61 17.48 12.14 10.34
CA GLY A 61 18.74 11.43 10.24
C GLY A 61 18.65 9.91 10.39
N TYR A 62 17.50 9.40 10.84
CA TYR A 62 17.28 7.97 10.85
C TYR A 62 16.70 7.55 9.50
N ILE A 63 17.44 6.75 8.76
CA ILE A 63 17.06 6.38 7.41
C ILE A 63 16.56 4.94 7.38
N LEU A 64 15.40 4.74 6.77
CA LEU A 64 14.81 3.41 6.68
C LEU A 64 14.24 3.22 5.27
N ARG A 65 14.46 2.04 4.72
CA ARG A 65 13.94 1.67 3.40
C ARG A 65 12.98 0.48 3.54
N ASP A 66 12.29 0.16 2.45
CA ASP A 66 11.27 -0.86 2.33
C ASP A 66 9.94 -0.37 2.89
N SER A 67 8.93 -0.33 2.00
CA SER A 67 7.67 0.30 2.38
C SER A 67 7.02 -0.36 3.60
N ASN A 68 7.04 -1.70 3.68
CA ASN A 68 6.42 -2.36 4.84
C ASN A 68 7.18 -2.07 6.13
N ALA A 69 8.51 -2.06 6.07
CA ALA A 69 9.32 -1.71 7.24
C ALA A 69 9.06 -0.27 7.68
N ILE A 70 8.96 0.62 6.70
CA ILE A 70 8.66 2.03 7.00
C ILE A 70 7.31 2.16 7.70
N LEU A 71 6.29 1.45 7.19
CA LEU A 71 4.96 1.53 7.78
C LEU A 71 4.96 1.03 9.23
N ILE A 72 5.66 -0.07 9.48
CA ILE A 72 5.77 -0.59 10.85
C ILE A 72 6.45 0.44 11.76
N TYR A 73 7.55 1.03 11.29
CA TYR A 73 8.26 2.04 12.04
C TYR A 73 7.35 3.23 12.38
N LEU A 74 6.68 3.76 11.37
CA LEU A 74 5.80 4.92 11.57
C LEU A 74 4.65 4.60 12.52
N ALA A 75 4.07 3.44 12.37
CA ALA A 75 3.00 3.03 13.26
C ALA A 75 3.44 2.91 14.73
N UNK A 76 4.56 2.44 14.75
CA UNK A 76 5.00 2.33 15.96
C UNK A 76 5.34 3.47 16.57
N LYS A 77 5.98 4.41 15.97
CA LYS A 77 6.49 5.65 16.56
C LYS A 77 5.40 6.72 16.74
N TYR A 78 4.47 6.81 15.77
CA TYR A 78 3.58 7.95 15.66
C TYR A 78 2.10 7.65 15.91
N ASP A 79 1.72 6.39 16.09
CA ASP A 79 0.32 6.03 16.40
C ASP A 79 0.22 5.68 17.86
N ASP A 80 -0.11 6.69 18.69
CA ASP A 80 -0.14 6.51 20.14
C ASP A 80 -1.09 5.39 20.57
N GLY A 81 -2.18 5.19 19.83
CA GLY A 81 -3.15 4.14 20.15
C GLY A 81 -2.76 2.76 19.69
N LEU A 82 -1.67 2.65 18.91
CA LEU A 82 -1.22 1.38 18.34
C LEU A 82 -2.32 0.65 17.59
N LYS A 83 -3.16 1.41 16.89
CA LYS A 83 -4.28 0.83 16.15
C LYS A 83 -3.83 0.26 14.81
N TRP A 84 -2.94 0.97 14.11
CA TRP A 84 -2.49 0.53 12.80
C TRP A 84 -1.64 -0.72 12.87
N TYR A 85 -0.84 -0.88 13.92
CA TYR A 85 0.01 -2.07 14.10
C TYR A 85 -0.03 -2.44 15.58
N PRO A 86 -0.94 -3.34 15.97
CA PRO A 86 -1.28 -3.56 17.39
C PRO A 86 -0.25 -4.43 18.12
N THR A 87 0.87 -3.83 18.48
CA THR A 87 2.03 -4.55 19.03
C THR A 87 1.78 -5.22 20.37
N GLN A 88 0.69 -4.85 21.05
CA GLN A 88 0.42 -5.40 22.39
C GLN A 88 -0.58 -6.55 22.35
N GLN A 89 -1.02 -6.96 21.18
CA GLN A 89 -2.00 -8.05 21.04
C GLN A 89 -1.43 -9.09 20.08
N ALA A 90 -0.83 -10.14 20.63
CA ALA A 90 -0.02 -11.06 19.83
C ALA A 90 -0.79 -11.68 18.67
N GLU A 91 -2.03 -12.11 18.92
CA GLU A 91 -2.80 -12.78 17.85
C GLU A 91 -3.15 -11.81 16.74
N LEU A 92 -3.62 -10.61 17.10
CA LEU A 92 -3.97 -9.61 16.11
C LEU A 92 -2.73 -9.15 15.34
N LEU A 93 -1.61 -8.95 16.04
CA LEU A 93 -0.36 -8.60 15.40
C LEU A 93 0.06 -9.64 14.36
N GLY A 94 -0.09 -10.91 14.71
CA GLY A 94 0.22 -12.00 13.79
C GLY A 94 -0.65 -11.94 12.55
N GLU A 95 -1.96 -11.70 12.74
CA GLU A 95 -2.89 -11.61 11.61
C GLU A 95 -2.55 -10.42 10.70
N VAL A 96 -2.28 -9.26 11.30
CA VAL A 96 -1.92 -8.07 10.52
C VAL A 96 -0.65 -8.34 9.72
N SER A 97 0.35 -8.93 10.37
CA SER A 97 1.62 -9.23 9.71
C SER A 97 1.44 -10.24 8.59
N GLN A 98 0.57 -11.24 8.79
CA GLN A 98 0.26 -12.22 7.75
C GLN A 98 -0.27 -11.54 6.48
N TRP A 99 -1.21 -10.59 6.65
CA TRP A 99 -1.72 -9.85 5.50
C TRP A 99 -0.67 -8.93 4.89
N MET A 100 0.23 -8.38 5.71
CA MET A 100 1.33 -7.59 5.16
C MET A 100 2.24 -8.45 4.28
N MET A 101 2.49 -9.70 4.67
CA MET A 101 3.26 -10.62 3.82
C MET A 101 2.49 -10.97 2.55
N PHE A 102 1.16 -11.16 2.67
CA PHE A 102 0.29 -11.40 1.51
C PHE A 102 0.43 -10.26 0.48
N SER A 103 0.64 -9.04 0.95
CA SER A 103 0.73 -7.89 0.04
C SER A 103 1.92 -7.97 -0.91
N GLU A 104 2.93 -8.75 -0.59
CA GLU A 104 4.01 -9.01 -1.54
C GLU A 104 3.45 -9.61 -2.83
N GLY A 105 2.48 -10.52 -2.67
CA GLY A 105 1.83 -11.12 -3.83
C GLY A 105 1.06 -10.11 -4.66
N THR A 106 0.29 -9.23 -4.00
CA THR A 106 -0.48 -8.23 -4.76
C THR A 106 0.45 -7.23 -5.45
N THR A 107 1.54 -6.86 -4.79
CA THR A 107 2.52 -5.97 -5.42
C THR A 107 3.17 -6.63 -6.63
N ASN A 108 3.57 -7.90 -6.48
CA ASN A 108 4.27 -8.60 -7.56
C ASN A 108 3.34 -9.07 -8.67
N THR A 109 2.04 -8.86 -8.54
CA THR A 109 1.08 -9.20 -9.59
C THR A 109 0.32 -7.96 -10.06
N ALA A 110 -0.55 -7.41 -9.23
CA ALA A 110 -1.40 -6.29 -9.67
C ALA A 110 -0.59 -5.05 -9.97
N SER A 111 0.35 -4.69 -9.08
CA SER A 111 1.16 -3.50 -9.32
C SER A 111 2.20 -3.73 -10.40
N ALA A 112 2.72 -4.96 -10.54
CA ALA A 112 3.64 -5.27 -11.64
C ALA A 112 2.93 -5.14 -12.99
N ALA A 113 1.67 -5.62 -13.09
CA ALA A 113 0.90 -5.47 -14.33
C ALA A 113 0.69 -3.99 -14.65
N ARG A 114 0.43 -3.17 -13.62
CA ARG A 114 0.28 -1.73 -13.80
C ARG A 114 1.56 -1.09 -14.33
N LEU A 115 2.71 -1.47 -13.76
CA LEU A 115 4.00 -0.94 -14.23
C LEU A 115 4.27 -1.35 -15.67
N HIS A 116 3.91 -2.57 -16.03
CA HIS A 116 4.04 -3.03 -17.41
C HIS A 116 3.21 -2.14 -18.34
N ASP A 117 1.94 -1.95 -18.02
CA ASP A 117 1.04 -1.20 -18.91
C ASP A 117 1.33 0.29 -18.93
N SER A 118 1.71 0.85 -17.77
CA SER A 118 1.87 2.31 -17.67
C SER A 118 3.27 2.81 -18.03
N LEU A 119 4.29 2.05 -17.70
CA LEU A 119 5.68 2.51 -17.87
C LEU A 119 6.53 1.58 -18.73
N GLY A 120 5.95 0.52 -19.28
CA GLY A 120 6.65 -0.38 -20.18
C GLY A 120 7.66 -1.32 -19.51
N TYR A 121 7.51 -1.57 -18.23
CA TYR A 121 8.39 -2.53 -17.55
C TYR A 121 8.15 -3.92 -18.09
N GLU A 122 9.20 -4.70 -18.21
CA GLU A 122 9.13 -6.03 -18.79
C GLU A 122 8.72 -7.04 -17.71
N PHE A 123 7.42 -7.34 -17.69
CA PHE A 123 6.85 -8.39 -16.87
C PHE A 123 5.97 -9.26 -17.76
N ASP A 124 5.70 -10.50 -17.33
CA ASP A 124 4.72 -11.34 -18.00
C ASP A 124 3.31 -10.86 -17.61
N UNK A 125 2.70 -10.23 -18.21
CA UNK A 125 1.60 -9.60 -17.94
C UNK A 125 0.58 -10.46 -17.71
N ASP A 126 0.45 -11.53 -18.58
CA ASP A 126 -0.60 -12.51 -18.38
C ASP A 126 -0.46 -13.28 -17.08
N ALA A 127 0.77 -13.64 -16.73
CA ALA A 127 1.03 -14.29 -15.45
C ALA A 127 0.70 -13.36 -14.29
N CYS A 128 1.05 -12.08 -14.42
CA CYS A 128 0.72 -11.09 -13.38
C CYS A 128 -0.79 -10.97 -13.21
N ARG A 129 -1.51 -10.83 -14.33
CA ARG A 129 -2.97 -10.68 -14.26
C ARG A 129 -3.65 -11.92 -13.65
N SER A 130 -3.27 -13.10 -14.12
CA SER A 130 -3.87 -14.31 -13.56
C SER A 130 -3.51 -14.51 -12.09
N GLY A 131 -2.28 -14.16 -11.73
CA GLY A 131 -1.85 -14.19 -10.33
C GLY A 131 -2.67 -13.25 -9.46
N ALA A 132 -2.87 -12.02 -9.94
CA ALA A 132 -3.68 -11.05 -9.20
C ALA A 132 -5.11 -11.56 -9.00
N HIS A 133 -5.70 -12.13 -10.05
CA HIS A 133 -7.07 -12.65 -9.92
C HIS A 133 -7.15 -13.79 -8.89
N ARG A 134 -6.12 -14.65 -8.82
CA ARG A 134 -6.10 -15.70 -7.79
C ARG A 134 -6.09 -15.08 -6.38
N LEU A 135 -5.26 -14.06 -6.18
CA LEU A 135 -5.17 -13.41 -4.87
C LEU A 135 -6.44 -12.63 -4.53
N PHE A 136 -7.02 -11.98 -5.54
CA PHE A 136 -8.26 -11.22 -5.32
C PHE A 136 -9.41 -12.14 -4.91
N ARG A 137 -9.46 -13.38 -5.43
CA ARG A 137 -10.49 -14.32 -4.98
C ARG A 137 -10.33 -14.63 -3.49
N VAL A 138 -9.09 -14.85 -3.04
CA VAL A 138 -8.83 -15.10 -1.61
C VAL A 138 -9.25 -13.90 -0.77
N LEU A 139 -8.86 -12.72 -1.21
CA LEU A 139 -9.14 -11.49 -0.49
C LEU A 139 -10.65 -11.21 -0.44
N ASP A 140 -11.33 -11.36 -1.58
CA ASP A 140 -12.77 -11.09 -1.66
C ASP A 140 -13.55 -12.05 -0.76
N GLU A 141 -13.20 -13.34 -0.78
CA GLU A 141 -13.87 -14.33 0.07
C GLU A 141 -13.67 -14.01 1.55
N HIS A 142 -12.44 -13.67 1.94
CA HIS A 142 -12.15 -13.31 3.32
C HIS A 142 -12.99 -12.11 3.74
N LEU A 143 -13.00 -11.06 2.92
CA LEU A 143 -13.78 -9.86 3.23
C LEU A 143 -15.27 -10.16 3.31
N TRP A 144 -15.78 -11.03 2.42
CA TRP A 144 -17.19 -11.39 2.44
C TRP A 144 -17.56 -12.10 3.75
N PHE A 145 -16.73 -13.06 4.19
CA PHE A 145 -17.00 -13.74 5.46
C PHE A 145 -16.93 -12.78 6.64
N ARG A 146 -16.01 -11.84 6.61
CA ARG A 146 -15.94 -10.82 7.66
C ARG A 146 -17.20 -9.98 7.70
N GLU A 147 -17.69 -9.58 6.52
CA GLU A 147 -18.94 -8.79 6.45
C GLU A 147 -20.13 -9.52 7.06
N GLN A 148 -20.19 -10.84 6.91
CA GLN A 148 -21.28 -11.61 7.51
C GLN A 148 -21.28 -11.53 9.04
N GLN A 149 -20.15 -11.18 9.62
CA GLN A 149 -20.01 -11.01 11.07
C GLN A 149 -20.02 -9.53 11.46
N ASN A 150 -20.36 -8.65 10.54
CA ASN A 150 -20.36 -7.20 10.74
C ASN A 150 -18.96 -6.67 11.07
N LEU A 151 -17.93 -7.28 10.48
CA LEU A 151 -16.54 -6.86 10.66
C LEU A 151 -16.07 -6.23 9.34
N PRO A 152 -15.76 -4.93 9.34
CA PRO A 152 -15.54 -4.24 8.08
C PRO A 152 -14.12 -4.31 7.54
N TRP A 153 -13.14 -4.71 8.35
CA TRP A 153 -11.72 -4.64 7.97
C TRP A 153 -11.10 -6.02 7.97
N LEU A 154 -9.90 -6.13 7.42
CA LEU A 154 -9.25 -7.44 7.26
C LEU A 154 -9.00 -8.15 8.57
N CYS A 155 -8.65 -7.41 9.63
CA CYS A 155 -8.23 -8.03 10.88
C CYS A 155 -9.00 -7.55 12.09
N SER A 156 -9.24 -6.25 12.21
CA SER A 156 -9.82 -5.72 13.44
C SER A 156 -11.29 -5.42 13.26
N ALA A 157 -11.99 -5.22 14.39
CA ALA A 157 -13.42 -4.95 14.35
C ALA A 157 -13.74 -3.48 14.14
N GLU A 158 -12.95 -2.59 14.74
CA GLU A 158 -13.29 -1.17 14.79
C GLU A 158 -12.52 -0.31 13.80
N PHE A 159 -11.24 -0.61 13.62
CA PHE A 159 -10.36 0.25 12.85
C PHE A 159 -9.59 -0.55 11.83
N PRO A 160 -9.28 0.05 10.69
CA PRO A 160 -8.35 -0.63 9.77
C PRO A 160 -6.97 -0.72 10.39
N THR A 161 -6.16 -1.63 9.87
CA THR A 161 -4.79 -1.81 10.30
C THR A 161 -3.86 -1.71 9.09
N LEU A 162 -2.56 -1.88 9.33
CA LEU A 162 -1.62 -1.93 8.21
C LEU A 162 -1.98 -3.03 7.21
N ALA A 163 -2.68 -4.10 7.65
CA ALA A 163 -3.17 -5.11 6.70
C ALA A 163 -4.00 -4.48 5.58
N ASP A 164 -4.94 -3.62 5.96
CA ASP A 164 -5.79 -2.94 4.97
C ASP A 164 -4.98 -1.95 4.15
N LEU A 165 -4.12 -1.19 4.81
CA LEU A 165 -3.40 -0.10 4.16
C LEU A 165 -2.42 -0.60 3.10
N VAL A 166 -1.72 -1.73 3.36
CA VAL A 166 -0.71 -2.19 2.41
C VAL A 166 -1.32 -2.84 1.18
N ILE A 167 -2.53 -3.40 1.29
CA ILE A 167 -3.17 -4.08 0.15
C ILE A 167 -4.00 -3.11 -0.68
N PHE A 168 -4.60 -2.11 -0.03
CA PHE A 168 -5.51 -1.20 -0.70
C PHE A 168 -4.93 -0.58 -1.99
N PRO A 169 -3.70 -0.02 -1.98
CA PRO A 169 -3.23 0.64 -3.21
C PRO A 169 -3.04 -0.31 -4.38
N ASP A 170 -2.53 -1.53 -4.13
CA ASP A 170 -2.39 -2.51 -5.20
C ASP A 170 -3.73 -2.83 -5.83
N VAL A 171 -4.77 -2.92 -4.99
CA VAL A 171 -6.09 -3.33 -5.45
C VAL A 171 -6.82 -2.18 -6.17
N ILE A 172 -6.79 -0.98 -5.57
CA ILE A 172 -7.57 0.13 -6.15
C ILE A 172 -7.02 0.57 -7.51
N LEU A 173 -5.71 0.40 -7.72
CA LEU A 173 -5.07 0.79 -8.98
C LEU A 173 -4.98 -0.38 -9.98
N SER A 174 -5.53 -1.53 -9.66
CA SER A 174 -5.34 -2.74 -10.47
C SER A 174 -5.89 -2.62 -11.88
N GLU A 175 -6.90 -1.77 -12.07
CA GLU A 175 -7.49 -1.62 -13.40
C GLU A 175 -6.54 -0.96 -14.38
N GLU A 176 -5.56 -0.19 -13.89
CA GLU A 176 -4.52 0.36 -14.75
C GLU A 176 -3.60 -0.72 -15.30
N GLY A 177 -3.62 -1.93 -14.71
CA GLY A 177 -2.88 -3.08 -15.20
C GLY A 177 -3.78 -4.12 -15.87
N GLY A 178 -5.02 -3.75 -16.16
CA GLY A 178 -5.94 -4.66 -16.85
C GLY A 178 -6.64 -5.67 -15.94
N ILE A 179 -6.63 -5.45 -14.62
CA ILE A 179 -7.26 -6.36 -13.67
C ILE A 179 -8.47 -5.63 -13.07
N ASN A 180 -9.65 -5.90 -13.61
CA ASN A 180 -10.84 -5.21 -13.13
C ASN A 180 -11.39 -5.88 -11.87
N ARG A 181 -12.17 -5.11 -11.11
CA ARG A 181 -12.69 -5.56 -9.82
C ARG A 181 -14.16 -5.94 -9.87
N VAL A 182 -14.74 -6.04 -11.07
CA VAL A 182 -16.18 -6.27 -11.22
C VAL A 182 -16.61 -7.57 -10.53
N SER A 183 -15.78 -8.61 -10.60
CA SER A 183 -16.11 -9.91 -10.03
C SER A 183 -15.86 -10.02 -8.53
N TYR A 184 -15.47 -8.93 -7.87
CA TYR A 184 -15.06 -8.95 -6.48
C TYR A 184 -15.86 -7.94 -5.66
N PRO A 185 -17.14 -8.24 -5.40
CA PRO A 185 -17.99 -7.22 -4.75
C PRO A 185 -17.59 -6.87 -3.33
N ALA A 186 -17.07 -7.82 -2.55
CA ALA A 186 -16.63 -7.48 -1.20
C ALA A 186 -15.38 -6.60 -1.23
N ILE A 187 -14.47 -6.85 -2.16
CA ILE A 187 -13.32 -5.95 -2.37
C ILE A 187 -13.80 -4.55 -2.72
N ARG A 188 -14.79 -4.45 -3.62
CA ARG A 188 -15.29 -3.12 -4.03
C ARG A 188 -15.87 -2.36 -2.85
N ARG A 189 -16.65 -3.04 -1.99
CA ARG A 189 -17.19 -2.40 -0.80
C ARG A 189 -16.09 -1.98 0.18
N TRP A 190 -15.09 -2.84 0.36
CA TRP A 190 -13.97 -2.56 1.25
C TRP A 190 -13.14 -1.36 0.75
N THR A 191 -12.85 -1.30 -0.55
CA THR A 191 -12.12 -0.15 -1.09
C THR A 191 -12.92 1.13 -0.94
N ASP A 192 -14.25 1.06 -1.04
CA ASP A 192 -15.09 2.23 -0.83
C ASP A 192 -15.03 2.69 0.63
N ARG A 193 -15.12 1.73 1.57
CA ARG A 193 -14.99 2.06 3.00
C ARG A 193 -13.64 2.70 3.31
N PHE A 194 -12.58 2.17 2.73
CA PHE A 194 -11.23 2.69 2.98
C PHE A 194 -11.11 4.14 2.50
N ARG A 195 -11.67 4.43 1.34
CA ARG A 195 -11.61 5.79 0.79
C ARG A 195 -12.42 6.80 1.59
N ARG A 196 -13.34 6.34 2.44
CA ARG A 196 -14.14 7.22 3.30
C ARG A 196 -13.48 7.49 4.65
N LEU A 197 -12.33 6.89 4.93
CA LEU A 197 -11.67 7.12 6.22
C LEU A 197 -11.23 8.57 6.36
N PRO A 198 -11.42 9.16 7.56
CA PRO A 198 -10.87 10.51 7.80
C PRO A 198 -9.36 10.51 7.60
N GLY A 199 -8.86 11.47 6.84
CA GLY A 199 -7.44 11.56 6.55
C GLY A 199 -7.01 10.84 5.28
N PHE A 200 -7.93 10.17 4.62
CA PHE A 200 -7.61 9.52 3.34
C PHE A 200 -7.14 10.55 2.32
N SER A 201 -6.09 10.22 1.58
CA SER A 201 -5.56 11.10 0.54
C SER A 201 -5.52 10.36 -0.79
N LEU A 202 -5.71 11.10 -1.87
CA LEU A 202 -5.73 10.55 -3.22
C LEU A 202 -4.34 10.51 -3.83
N MET A 203 -4.21 9.71 -4.88
CA MET A 203 -3.10 9.82 -5.83
C MET A 203 -3.70 9.69 -7.23
N ALA A 204 -2.90 9.97 -8.25
CA ALA A 204 -3.36 9.81 -9.63
C ALA A 204 -3.84 8.37 -9.84
N GLY A 205 -5.02 8.23 -10.40
CA GLY A 205 -5.64 6.93 -10.65
C GLY A 205 -6.57 6.45 -9.55
N VAL A 206 -6.55 7.10 -8.39
CA VAL A 206 -7.46 6.75 -7.29
C VAL A 206 -8.57 7.80 -7.24
N LEU A 207 -9.80 7.34 -7.44
CA LEU A 207 -10.97 8.21 -7.45
C LEU A 207 -11.60 8.25 -6.06
N PRO A 208 -12.33 9.33 -5.75
CA PRO A 208 -13.00 9.43 -4.45
C PRO A 208 -14.00 8.31 -4.21
N ALA A 209 -14.36 8.11 -2.95
CA ALA A 209 -15.36 7.13 -2.56
C ALA A 209 -16.69 7.39 -3.30
N GLY A 210 -17.42 6.33 -3.56
CA GLY A 210 -18.65 6.42 -4.30
C GLY A 210 -18.49 6.37 -5.81
N THR A 211 -17.25 6.37 -6.29
CA THR A 211 -16.96 6.23 -7.72
C THR A 211 -16.66 4.76 -8.02
N ILE A 212 -17.25 4.25 -9.11
CA ILE A 212 -17.09 2.84 -9.48
C ILE A 212 -15.73 2.60 -10.11
#